data_62799a53154ef7514587f738f5fbdf0b
#
_entry.id   62799a53154ef7514587f738f5fbdf0b
#
_cell.length_a   1.000
_cell.length_b   1.000
_cell.length_c   1.000
_cell.angle_alpha   90.00
_cell.angle_beta   90.00
_cell.angle_gamma   90.00
#
_symmetry.space_group_name_H-M   'P 1'
#
loop_
_entity.id
_entity.type
_entity.pdbx_description
1 polymer ?
#
loop_
_entity_poly.entity_id
_entity_poly.type
_entity_poly.pdbx_seq_one_letter_code
_entity_poly.pdbx_strand_id
1 'polypeptide(L)'
;DIYAATKAFVLSFTESLAENYRSDGIFVTALCPGITNTQMAETNLVELAPEFLILGPDEVAREGYDALMNREVLRIPGTANRIALELAKHQPRSVIRGLGRISSKLFGMQKTSRN
;
A
#
# COMPACT_ATOMS: atom_id res chain seq x y z
N ASP A 1 -11.98 -5.97 7.55
CA ASP A 1 -10.82 -6.84 7.44
C ASP A 1 -9.75 -6.38 8.44
N ILE A 2 -9.27 -7.33 9.28
CA ILE A 2 -8.29 -7.08 10.34
C ILE A 2 -6.97 -6.54 9.76
N TYR A 3 -6.54 -7.06 8.61
CA TYR A 3 -5.32 -6.61 7.95
C TYR A 3 -5.40 -5.11 7.58
N ALA A 4 -6.48 -4.68 6.97
CA ALA A 4 -6.67 -3.27 6.61
C ALA A 4 -6.71 -2.36 7.85
N ALA A 5 -7.33 -2.82 8.93
CA ALA A 5 -7.38 -2.10 10.19
C ALA A 5 -6.00 -1.95 10.83
N THR A 6 -5.17 -3.01 10.81
CA THR A 6 -3.79 -2.96 11.34
C THR A 6 -2.91 -2.02 10.53
N LYS A 7 -3.06 -2.00 9.21
CA LYS A 7 -2.30 -1.07 8.34
C LYS A 7 -2.72 0.38 8.55
N ALA A 8 -4.01 0.65 8.72
CA ALA A 8 -4.50 1.98 9.06
C ALA A 8 -3.98 2.45 10.43
N PHE A 9 -3.91 1.55 11.41
CA PHE A 9 -3.32 1.85 12.70
C PHE A 9 -1.84 2.25 12.58
N VAL A 10 -1.03 1.48 11.85
CA VAL A 10 0.39 1.77 11.64
C VAL A 10 0.58 3.14 11.00
N LEU A 11 -0.24 3.50 10.02
CA LEU A 11 -0.17 4.81 9.36
C LEU A 11 -0.48 5.94 10.33
N SER A 12 -1.61 5.88 11.04
CA SER A 12 -1.98 6.89 12.04
C SER A 12 -0.96 7.01 13.16
N PHE A 13 -0.39 5.89 13.60
CA PHE A 13 0.65 5.88 14.63
C PHE A 13 1.94 6.55 14.12
N THR A 14 2.35 6.29 12.88
CA THR A 14 3.51 6.94 12.26
C THR A 14 3.32 8.45 12.13
N GLU A 15 2.15 8.90 11.69
CA GLU A 15 1.82 10.32 11.59
C GLU A 15 1.91 11.01 12.97
N SER A 16 1.38 10.37 13.99
CA SER A 16 1.43 10.86 15.38
C SER A 16 2.86 10.96 15.91
N LEU A 17 3.68 9.94 15.66
CA LEU A 17 5.10 9.95 16.04
C LEU A 17 5.87 11.05 15.31
N ALA A 18 5.63 11.21 14.01
CA ALA A 18 6.29 12.22 13.20
C ALA A 18 6.02 13.64 13.74
N GLU A 19 4.79 13.91 14.12
CA GLU A 19 4.42 15.21 14.69
C GLU A 19 5.02 15.41 16.09
N ASN A 20 4.90 14.41 16.97
CA ASN A 20 5.34 14.52 18.36
C ASN A 20 6.86 14.72 18.50
N TYR A 21 7.65 14.11 17.63
CA TYR A 21 9.12 14.11 17.74
C TYR A 21 9.82 15.03 16.74
N ARG A 22 9.06 15.76 15.94
CA ARG A 22 9.62 16.70 14.96
C ARG A 22 10.49 17.77 15.60
N SER A 23 10.07 18.31 16.73
CA SER A 23 10.83 19.32 17.48
C SER A 23 12.13 18.78 18.06
N ASP A 24 12.21 17.46 18.28
CA ASP A 24 13.40 16.79 18.78
C ASP A 24 14.41 16.42 17.66
N GLY A 25 14.08 16.79 16.42
CA GLY A 25 14.91 16.49 15.25
C GLY A 25 14.81 15.04 14.80
N ILE A 26 13.78 14.30 15.22
CA ILE A 26 13.52 12.92 14.82
C ILE A 26 12.48 12.92 13.70
N PHE A 27 12.82 12.26 12.60
CA PHE A 27 11.97 12.15 11.43
C PHE A 27 11.52 10.70 11.26
N VAL A 28 10.22 10.52 11.05
CA VAL A 28 9.58 9.21 10.93
C VAL A 28 8.84 9.15 9.59
N THR A 29 9.07 8.08 8.84
CA THR A 29 8.49 7.90 7.51
C THR A 29 7.74 6.57 7.46
N ALA A 30 6.50 6.59 7.02
CA ALA A 30 5.76 5.41 6.63
C ALA A 30 6.00 5.13 5.14
N LEU A 31 6.55 3.97 4.83
CA LEU A 31 6.65 3.45 3.48
C LEU A 31 5.49 2.50 3.22
N CYS A 32 4.63 2.86 2.27
CA CYS A 32 3.45 2.09 1.89
C CYS A 32 3.61 1.52 0.49
N PRO A 33 4.34 0.40 0.32
CA PRO A 33 4.50 -0.22 -0.98
C PRO A 33 3.16 -0.77 -1.46
N GLY A 34 2.91 -0.63 -2.76
CA GLY A 34 1.81 -1.32 -3.42
C GLY A 34 2.17 -2.79 -3.66
N ILE A 35 1.92 -3.29 -4.85
CA ILE A 35 2.30 -4.66 -5.22
C ILE A 35 3.81 -4.69 -5.48
N THR A 36 4.52 -5.44 -4.67
CA THR A 36 5.97 -5.60 -4.78
C THR A 36 6.29 -7.04 -5.15
N ASN A 37 7.14 -7.22 -6.14
CA ASN A 37 7.60 -8.56 -6.55
C ASN A 37 8.63 -9.06 -5.53
N THR A 38 8.15 -9.71 -4.48
CA THR A 38 8.97 -10.35 -3.45
C THR A 38 8.62 -11.83 -3.32
N GLN A 39 9.50 -12.60 -2.70
CA GLN A 39 9.24 -14.02 -2.40
C GLN A 39 8.03 -14.23 -1.46
N MET A 40 7.62 -13.19 -0.74
CA MET A 40 6.46 -13.21 0.16
C MET A 40 5.16 -12.75 -0.52
N ALA A 41 5.23 -12.24 -1.76
CA ALA A 41 4.04 -11.86 -2.49
C ALA A 41 3.26 -13.11 -2.90
N GLU A 42 1.96 -13.13 -2.63
CA GLU A 42 1.11 -14.19 -3.16
C GLU A 42 1.16 -14.14 -4.69
N THR A 43 1.62 -15.22 -5.30
CA THR A 43 1.87 -15.35 -6.75
C THR A 43 0.67 -14.91 -7.58
N ASN A 44 -0.55 -15.15 -7.09
CA ASN A 44 -1.78 -14.81 -7.77
C ASN A 44 -2.03 -13.29 -7.90
N LEU A 45 -1.59 -12.49 -6.93
CA LEU A 45 -1.74 -11.03 -6.99
C LEU A 45 -0.75 -10.41 -7.97
N VAL A 46 0.46 -10.95 -8.02
CA VAL A 46 1.49 -10.50 -8.96
C VAL A 46 1.09 -10.83 -10.40
N GLU A 47 0.52 -12.01 -10.65
CA GLU A 47 0.06 -12.43 -11.97
C GLU A 47 -1.15 -11.64 -12.49
N LEU A 48 -2.03 -11.18 -11.58
CA LEU A 48 -3.23 -10.44 -11.94
C LEU A 48 -3.02 -8.93 -12.05
N ALA A 49 -1.92 -8.41 -11.50
CA ALA A 49 -1.65 -6.98 -11.52
C ALA A 49 -1.01 -6.56 -12.86
N PRO A 50 -1.37 -5.38 -13.40
CA PRO A 50 -0.65 -4.79 -14.49
C PRO A 50 0.85 -4.63 -14.14
N GLU A 51 1.72 -4.98 -15.07
CA GLU A 51 3.17 -4.99 -14.86
C GLU A 51 3.72 -3.64 -14.37
N PHE A 52 3.15 -2.54 -14.84
CA PHE A 52 3.56 -1.18 -14.42
C PHE A 52 3.20 -0.82 -12.96
N LEU A 53 2.37 -1.62 -12.29
CA LEU A 53 2.05 -1.47 -10.86
C LEU A 53 2.95 -2.32 -9.96
N ILE A 54 3.72 -3.24 -10.54
CA ILE A 54 4.61 -4.14 -9.81
C ILE A 54 5.98 -3.48 -9.70
N LEU A 55 6.47 -3.34 -8.47
CA LEU A 55 7.77 -2.75 -8.19
C LEU A 55 8.76 -3.81 -7.74
N GLY A 56 10.03 -3.62 -8.12
CA GLY A 56 11.13 -4.41 -7.57
C GLY A 56 11.45 -3.99 -6.13
N PRO A 57 11.96 -4.91 -5.29
CA PRO A 57 12.31 -4.60 -3.91
C PRO A 57 13.38 -3.51 -3.81
N ASP A 58 14.33 -3.45 -4.72
CA ASP A 58 15.39 -2.43 -4.75
C ASP A 58 14.83 -1.03 -5.01
N GLU A 59 13.85 -0.92 -5.89
CA GLU A 59 13.17 0.34 -6.19
C GLU A 59 12.37 0.83 -4.98
N VAL A 60 11.63 -0.06 -4.32
CA VAL A 60 10.88 0.25 -3.10
C VAL A 60 11.82 0.71 -1.99
N ALA A 61 12.93 0.02 -1.79
CA ALA A 61 13.94 0.39 -0.78
C ALA A 61 14.57 1.75 -1.06
N ARG A 62 14.89 2.04 -2.33
CA ARG A 62 15.44 3.33 -2.74
C ARG A 62 14.46 4.47 -2.49
N GLU A 63 13.21 4.30 -2.90
CA GLU A 63 12.18 5.31 -2.65
C GLU A 63 11.92 5.53 -1.16
N GLY A 64 11.96 4.48 -0.35
CA GLY A 64 11.85 4.58 1.10
C GLY A 64 12.99 5.36 1.73
N TYR A 65 14.22 5.09 1.29
CA TYR A 65 15.40 5.83 1.74
C TYR A 65 15.33 7.30 1.35
N ASP A 66 14.98 7.60 0.10
CA ASP A 66 14.85 8.98 -0.39
C ASP A 66 13.77 9.74 0.39
N ALA A 67 12.64 9.10 0.66
CA ALA A 67 11.57 9.69 1.46
C ALA A 67 12.04 10.04 2.88
N LEU A 68 12.78 9.15 3.52
CA LEU A 68 13.33 9.38 4.85
C LEU A 68 14.33 10.53 4.84
N MET A 69 15.23 10.58 3.87
CA MET A 69 16.21 11.67 3.73
C MET A 69 15.55 13.02 3.43
N ASN A 70 14.44 13.01 2.72
CA ASN A 70 13.63 14.20 2.42
C ASN A 70 12.63 14.56 3.52
N ARG A 71 12.64 13.84 4.64
CA ARG A 71 11.76 14.05 5.80
C ARG A 71 10.26 13.96 5.47
N GLU A 72 9.91 13.11 4.52
CA GLU A 72 8.52 12.82 4.20
C GLU A 72 7.92 11.91 5.27
N VAL A 73 6.68 12.19 5.67
CA VAL A 73 5.97 11.35 6.65
C VAL A 73 5.38 10.11 6.00
N LEU A 74 5.00 10.21 4.73
CA LEU A 74 4.39 9.13 3.97
C LEU A 74 4.98 9.06 2.56
N ARG A 75 5.37 7.86 2.13
CA ARG A 75 5.75 7.58 0.75
C ARG A 75 5.04 6.35 0.22
N ILE A 76 4.47 6.50 -0.95
CA ILE A 76 3.89 5.41 -1.74
C ILE A 76 4.80 5.23 -2.96
N PRO A 77 5.58 4.15 -3.02
CA PRO A 77 6.49 3.92 -4.13
C PRO A 77 5.76 3.73 -5.46
N GLY A 78 6.38 4.22 -6.52
CA GLY A 78 5.87 4.10 -7.88
C GLY A 78 4.86 5.19 -8.24
N THR A 79 5.15 5.90 -9.34
CA THR A 79 4.30 7.00 -9.84
C THR A 79 2.89 6.49 -10.19
N ALA A 80 2.78 5.32 -10.82
CA ALA A 80 1.51 4.71 -11.18
C ALA A 80 0.66 4.38 -9.94
N ASN A 81 1.27 3.86 -8.87
CA ASN A 81 0.59 3.57 -7.61
C ASN A 81 0.09 4.84 -6.93
N ARG A 82 0.86 5.92 -6.96
CA ARG A 82 0.45 7.22 -6.43
C ARG A 82 -0.75 7.79 -7.19
N ILE A 83 -0.70 7.76 -8.51
CA ILE A 83 -1.82 8.22 -9.37
C ILE A 83 -3.07 7.39 -9.10
N ALA A 84 -2.95 6.07 -9.05
CA ALA A 84 -4.07 5.17 -8.77
C ALA A 84 -4.73 5.47 -7.42
N LEU A 85 -3.93 5.73 -6.39
CA LEU A 85 -4.44 6.08 -5.07
C LEU A 85 -5.13 7.43 -5.06
N GLU A 86 -4.55 8.46 -5.70
CA GLU A 86 -5.18 9.78 -5.81
C GLU A 86 -6.51 9.71 -6.55
N LEU A 87 -6.59 8.95 -7.63
CA LEU A 87 -7.86 8.72 -8.34
C LEU A 87 -8.88 8.00 -7.44
N ALA A 88 -8.43 7.01 -6.66
CA ALA A 88 -9.31 6.29 -5.73
C ALA A 88 -9.87 7.17 -4.61
N LYS A 89 -9.13 8.14 -4.11
CA LYS A 89 -9.60 9.10 -3.10
C LYS A 89 -10.77 9.97 -3.59
N HIS A 90 -10.84 10.23 -4.89
CA HIS A 90 -11.88 11.06 -5.52
C HIS A 90 -13.11 10.24 -5.94
N GLN A 91 -13.09 8.92 -5.77
CA GLN A 91 -14.20 8.06 -6.12
C GLN A 91 -15.28 8.03 -5.01
N PRO A 92 -16.58 8.00 -5.36
CA PRO A 92 -17.65 7.80 -4.39
C PRO A 92 -17.44 6.50 -3.61
N ARG A 93 -17.74 6.51 -2.32
CA ARG A 93 -17.62 5.31 -1.46
C ARG A 93 -18.37 4.10 -1.99
N SER A 94 -19.41 4.30 -2.79
CA SER A 94 -20.18 3.24 -3.48
C SER A 94 -19.33 2.46 -4.49
N VAL A 95 -18.45 3.13 -5.23
CA VAL A 95 -17.54 2.50 -6.20
C VAL A 95 -16.47 1.67 -5.48
N ILE A 96 -15.90 2.20 -4.39
CA ILE A 96 -14.91 1.49 -3.57
C ILE A 96 -15.52 0.22 -2.94
N ARG A 97 -16.78 0.28 -2.47
CA ARG A 97 -17.50 -0.90 -1.97
C ARG A 97 -17.79 -1.92 -3.08
N GLY A 98 -18.11 -1.45 -4.30
CA GLY A 98 -18.31 -2.30 -5.47
C GLY A 98 -17.04 -3.07 -5.84
N LEU A 99 -15.90 -2.42 -5.88
CA LEU A 99 -14.60 -3.03 -6.15
C LEU A 99 -14.21 -4.04 -5.05
N GLY A 100 -14.47 -3.72 -3.77
CA GLY A 100 -14.26 -4.65 -2.67
C GLY A 100 -15.11 -5.92 -2.76
N ARG A 101 -16.36 -5.83 -3.25
CA ARG A 101 -17.23 -6.98 -3.49
C ARG A 101 -16.75 -7.87 -4.65
N ILE A 102 -16.25 -7.27 -5.71
CA ILE A 102 -15.68 -8.01 -6.86
C ILE A 102 -14.41 -8.73 -6.42
N SER A 103 -13.53 -8.07 -5.68
CA SER A 103 -12.32 -8.65 -5.11
C SER A 103 -12.64 -9.83 -4.18
N SER A 104 -13.59 -9.70 -3.27
CA SER A 104 -13.98 -10.78 -2.36
C SER A 104 -14.65 -11.96 -3.08
N LYS A 105 -15.38 -11.73 -4.18
CA LYS A 105 -15.93 -12.80 -5.01
C LYS A 105 -14.84 -13.57 -5.76
N LEU A 106 -13.84 -12.89 -6.30
CA LEU A 106 -12.69 -13.53 -6.95
C LEU A 106 -11.89 -14.39 -5.97
N PHE A 107 -11.67 -13.91 -4.73
CA PHE A 107 -11.05 -14.70 -3.68
C PHE A 107 -11.93 -15.85 -3.16
N GLY A 108 -13.25 -15.66 -3.15
CA GLY A 108 -14.21 -16.70 -2.74
C GLY A 108 -14.29 -17.87 -3.72
N MET A 109 -14.15 -17.63 -5.02
CA MET A 109 -14.20 -18.67 -6.05
C MET A 109 -12.99 -19.60 -6.03
N GLN A 110 -11.84 -19.16 -5.52
CA GLN A 110 -10.67 -20.03 -5.36
C GLN A 110 -10.80 -21.03 -4.21
N LYS A 111 -11.66 -20.78 -3.23
CA LYS A 111 -11.83 -21.68 -2.07
C LYS A 111 -12.72 -22.88 -2.38
N THR A 112 -13.51 -22.84 -3.44
CA THR A 112 -14.46 -23.91 -3.82
C THR A 112 -13.86 -24.95 -4.76
N SER A 113 -12.68 -24.73 -5.29
CA SER A 113 -11.99 -25.65 -6.23
C SER A 113 -11.04 -26.65 -5.53
N ARG A 114 -11.09 -26.77 -4.22
CA ARG A 114 -10.23 -27.66 -3.43
C ARG A 114 -11.02 -28.68 -2.60
N ASN A 115 -12.03 -29.29 -3.20
CA ASN A 115 -12.62 -30.54 -2.71
C ASN A 115 -12.70 -31.54 -3.84
#